data_9b91f14c76a831b4e1b2bdd7b75ed5b3
#
_entry.id   9b91f14c76a831b4e1b2bdd7b75ed5b3
#
_cell.length_a   1.000
_cell.length_b   1.000
_cell.length_c   1.000
_cell.angle_alpha   90.00
_cell.angle_beta   90.00
_cell.angle_gamma   90.00
#
_symmetry.space_group_name_H-M   'P 1'
#
loop_
_entity.id
_entity.type
_entity.pdbx_description
1 polymer ?
#
loop_
_entity_poly.entity_id
_entity_poly.type
_entity_poly.pdbx_seq_one_letter_code
_entity_poly.pdbx_strand_id
1 'polypeptide(L)'
;VFDGYQYRMEYLIDVAPNNGRTCPRGNSASIVLDHPKRLSYPLLNGKETTWDHAFDLIKKWHQDVKPEEIAVVYSRGAGAAEVGLVRGFAAALRTENLVCGYLEPDNAFRFRLSGVKSATLDDVSASRATLLVGDVFNTSPVAAKRIIEARYADKQSRMVVIDSIKTREAGFAHIFIQPKPGTEFLVLAAIAGLIDAKLKMDIDGIANRTGVPRQQMEEVAKVLKPGVPGLIACAATTGRISEPYWHSICAQILAFKAEKPFVGFGEALVPDGKMGFGKLKEAVGAGRIKLLFWFGGLHPYSYPELFPEINKVEFRVATSIFKPENPLPGLILPVPSEFEKTGKGESVWGEVKFEPLADPVSGTRSLAEIVRQFGTVQEIPGDLFQTVKLEEVTAQLTETVNRQLNASKSESGNLFWLLGRKEAIGVGGFFEPEEEILLHPDDAQKLAVTEGDFVKVKSKTAERQFRVKVVSIVAEGTASVGVNVHQNRTLFSVEVDPGSGEVKIPPTKVEIWRVSA
;
A
#
# COMPACT_ATOMS: atom_id res chain seq x y z
N VAL A 1 1.21 19.41 -20.64
CA VAL A 1 1.57 20.52 -21.53
C VAL A 1 1.98 21.72 -20.71
N PHE A 2 3.07 22.37 -21.12
CA PHE A 2 3.53 23.64 -20.53
C PHE A 2 2.91 24.81 -21.31
N ASP A 3 2.20 25.70 -20.63
CA ASP A 3 1.53 26.85 -21.28
C ASP A 3 2.33 28.16 -21.26
N GLY A 4 3.62 28.08 -20.88
CA GLY A 4 4.52 29.22 -20.73
C GLY A 4 4.62 29.72 -19.26
N TYR A 5 3.75 29.26 -18.37
CA TYR A 5 3.71 29.63 -16.97
C TYR A 5 3.68 28.44 -16.03
N GLN A 6 2.93 27.39 -16.38
CA GLN A 6 2.76 26.21 -15.55
C GLN A 6 2.51 24.94 -16.40
N TYR A 7 2.79 23.77 -15.82
CA TYR A 7 2.41 22.51 -16.42
C TYR A 7 0.93 22.23 -16.18
N ARG A 8 0.19 21.89 -17.24
CA ARG A 8 -1.21 21.47 -17.19
C ARG A 8 -1.38 20.05 -17.66
N MET A 9 -2.32 19.34 -17.05
CA MET A 9 -2.69 17.99 -17.49
C MET A 9 -3.64 18.07 -18.68
N GLU A 10 -3.32 17.32 -19.75
CA GLU A 10 -4.23 17.05 -20.86
C GLU A 10 -4.70 15.61 -20.85
N TYR A 11 -5.90 15.40 -21.40
CA TYR A 11 -6.57 14.11 -21.36
C TYR A 11 -6.51 13.45 -22.73
N LEU A 12 -5.70 12.43 -22.88
CA LEU A 12 -5.56 11.65 -24.12
C LEU A 12 -6.70 10.61 -24.20
N ILE A 13 -7.80 10.96 -24.88
CA ILE A 13 -9.06 10.19 -24.89
C ILE A 13 -8.85 8.79 -25.50
N ASP A 14 -8.01 8.67 -26.51
CA ASP A 14 -7.80 7.44 -27.28
C ASP A 14 -6.62 6.58 -26.76
N VAL A 15 -5.99 6.98 -25.65
CA VAL A 15 -4.84 6.26 -25.07
C VAL A 15 -5.25 5.39 -23.89
N ALA A 16 -5.11 4.08 -24.06
CA ALA A 16 -5.30 3.12 -22.98
C ALA A 16 -4.16 3.22 -21.92
N PRO A 17 -4.40 2.85 -20.67
CA PRO A 17 -5.64 2.29 -20.13
C PRO A 17 -6.67 3.35 -19.69
N ASN A 18 -6.29 4.62 -19.61
CA ASN A 18 -7.08 5.67 -19.01
C ASN A 18 -8.18 6.21 -19.92
N ASN A 19 -7.95 6.27 -21.23
CA ASN A 19 -8.89 6.80 -22.23
C ASN A 19 -9.46 8.16 -21.80
N GLY A 20 -8.58 9.12 -21.51
CA GLY A 20 -8.93 10.45 -21.05
C GLY A 20 -9.48 10.55 -19.62
N ARG A 21 -9.52 9.47 -18.88
CA ARG A 21 -9.96 9.47 -17.47
C ARG A 21 -8.77 9.75 -16.56
N THR A 22 -9.00 10.57 -15.55
CA THR A 22 -8.01 10.86 -14.51
C THR A 22 -8.68 10.97 -13.15
N CYS A 23 -7.89 11.00 -12.10
CA CYS A 23 -8.31 11.17 -10.72
C CYS A 23 -7.66 12.44 -10.13
N PRO A 24 -8.09 12.90 -8.95
CA PRO A 24 -7.47 14.07 -8.30
C PRO A 24 -5.95 13.98 -8.19
N ARG A 25 -5.42 12.79 -7.89
CA ARG A 25 -3.96 12.55 -7.84
C ARG A 25 -3.28 12.76 -9.19
N GLY A 26 -3.87 12.21 -10.26
CA GLY A 26 -3.37 12.43 -11.61
C GLY A 26 -3.44 13.90 -12.02
N ASN A 27 -4.55 14.58 -11.71
CA ASN A 27 -4.71 16.02 -12.02
C ASN A 27 -3.69 16.90 -11.30
N SER A 28 -3.31 16.57 -10.07
CA SER A 28 -2.32 17.32 -9.30
C SER A 28 -0.86 16.93 -9.59
N ALA A 29 -0.63 15.95 -10.47
CA ALA A 29 0.71 15.44 -10.73
C ALA A 29 1.66 16.50 -11.30
N SER A 30 1.15 17.46 -12.09
CA SER A 30 1.95 18.56 -12.64
C SER A 30 2.56 19.47 -11.57
N ILE A 31 1.95 19.55 -10.37
CA ILE A 31 2.48 20.34 -9.25
C ILE A 31 3.89 19.85 -8.84
N VAL A 32 4.19 18.57 -9.06
CA VAL A 32 5.52 18.01 -8.77
C VAL A 32 6.61 18.69 -9.59
N LEU A 33 6.34 19.08 -10.83
CA LEU A 33 7.31 19.67 -11.72
C LEU A 33 7.75 21.06 -11.27
N ASP A 34 6.81 21.89 -10.80
CA ASP A 34 7.04 23.29 -10.43
C ASP A 34 7.13 23.51 -8.92
N HIS A 35 7.20 22.44 -8.13
CA HIS A 35 7.16 22.55 -6.68
C HIS A 35 8.40 23.25 -6.11
N PRO A 36 8.25 24.28 -5.23
CA PRO A 36 9.39 25.07 -4.74
C PRO A 36 10.38 24.29 -3.86
N LYS A 37 9.95 23.13 -3.32
CA LYS A 37 10.84 22.25 -2.54
C LYS A 37 11.58 21.22 -3.41
N ARG A 38 11.57 21.34 -4.76
CA ARG A 38 12.36 20.47 -5.62
C ARG A 38 13.83 20.54 -5.26
N LEU A 39 14.46 19.37 -5.10
CA LEU A 39 15.87 19.27 -4.77
C LEU A 39 16.70 19.28 -6.05
N SER A 40 17.67 20.20 -6.13
CA SER A 40 18.54 20.40 -7.32
C SER A 40 20.04 20.23 -7.01
N TYR A 41 20.39 19.95 -5.77
CA TYR A 41 21.78 19.74 -5.31
C TYR A 41 21.81 18.68 -4.20
N PRO A 42 22.93 17.94 -4.06
CA PRO A 42 23.10 17.01 -2.96
C PRO A 42 23.10 17.71 -1.60
N LEU A 43 22.59 17.03 -0.57
CA LEU A 43 22.63 17.48 0.82
C LEU A 43 23.45 16.52 1.66
N LEU A 44 24.41 17.04 2.42
CA LEU A 44 25.11 16.30 3.46
C LEU A 44 24.66 16.82 4.82
N ASN A 45 24.03 15.98 5.62
CA ASN A 45 23.45 16.36 6.92
C ASN A 45 22.57 17.63 6.85
N GLY A 46 21.75 17.72 5.80
CA GLY A 46 20.86 18.84 5.55
C GLY A 46 21.48 20.10 4.95
N LYS A 47 22.80 20.13 4.74
CA LYS A 47 23.52 21.25 4.11
C LYS A 47 23.89 20.92 2.67
N GLU A 48 23.86 21.93 1.82
CA GLU A 48 24.24 21.79 0.41
C GLU A 48 25.68 21.30 0.25
N THR A 49 25.90 20.44 -0.74
CA THR A 49 27.22 19.95 -1.13
C THR A 49 27.29 19.74 -2.64
N THR A 50 28.48 19.44 -3.16
CA THR A 50 28.68 19.17 -4.59
C THR A 50 28.53 17.68 -4.89
N TRP A 51 28.25 17.34 -6.16
CA TRP A 51 28.21 15.96 -6.62
C TRP A 51 29.56 15.25 -6.46
N ASP A 52 30.68 15.94 -6.77
CA ASP A 52 32.01 15.34 -6.65
C ASP A 52 32.30 14.97 -5.19
N HIS A 53 32.05 15.89 -4.25
CA HIS A 53 32.22 15.61 -2.84
C HIS A 53 31.29 14.50 -2.35
N ALA A 54 30.05 14.47 -2.83
CA ALA A 54 29.11 13.40 -2.50
C ALA A 54 29.62 12.01 -2.95
N PHE A 55 30.10 11.90 -4.21
CA PHE A 55 30.64 10.66 -4.71
C PHE A 55 31.94 10.23 -4.03
N ASP A 56 32.82 11.15 -3.73
CA ASP A 56 34.05 10.86 -2.99
C ASP A 56 33.75 10.32 -1.58
N LEU A 57 32.77 10.90 -0.90
CA LEU A 57 32.29 10.39 0.39
C LEU A 57 31.74 8.98 0.29
N ILE A 58 30.87 8.71 -0.68
CA ILE A 58 30.28 7.37 -0.82
C ILE A 58 31.38 6.34 -1.14
N LYS A 59 32.31 6.67 -2.04
CA LYS A 59 33.45 5.79 -2.35
C LYS A 59 34.28 5.48 -1.11
N LYS A 60 34.58 6.50 -0.28
CA LYS A 60 35.26 6.33 0.98
C LYS A 60 34.47 5.42 1.92
N TRP A 61 33.19 5.69 2.16
CA TRP A 61 32.35 4.87 3.03
C TRP A 61 32.28 3.42 2.57
N HIS A 62 32.18 3.19 1.24
CA HIS A 62 32.19 1.86 0.66
C HIS A 62 33.51 1.09 0.92
N GLN A 63 34.67 1.80 0.94
CA GLN A 63 35.96 1.17 1.25
C GLN A 63 36.09 0.76 2.72
N ASP A 64 35.36 1.44 3.61
CA ASP A 64 35.43 1.23 5.06
C ASP A 64 34.50 0.10 5.57
N VAL A 65 33.68 -0.50 4.69
CA VAL A 65 32.68 -1.49 5.06
C VAL A 65 32.79 -2.78 4.21
N LYS A 66 32.35 -3.89 4.77
CA LYS A 66 32.28 -5.16 4.06
C LYS A 66 30.95 -5.33 3.31
N PRO A 67 30.87 -6.17 2.28
CA PRO A 67 29.64 -6.40 1.52
C PRO A 67 28.43 -6.78 2.39
N GLU A 68 28.61 -7.60 3.41
CA GLU A 68 27.57 -8.01 4.35
C GLU A 68 27.09 -6.91 5.29
N GLU A 69 27.86 -5.82 5.42
CA GLU A 69 27.51 -4.61 6.21
C GLU A 69 26.81 -3.55 5.37
N ILE A 70 26.62 -3.80 4.06
CA ILE A 70 25.91 -2.91 3.14
C ILE A 70 24.48 -3.41 2.96
N ALA A 71 23.50 -2.50 3.03
CA ALA A 71 22.13 -2.77 2.60
C ALA A 71 21.71 -1.80 1.49
N VAL A 72 20.97 -2.31 0.52
CA VAL A 72 20.39 -1.55 -0.58
C VAL A 72 18.88 -1.70 -0.53
N VAL A 73 18.18 -0.60 -0.35
CA VAL A 73 16.72 -0.54 -0.28
C VAL A 73 16.21 0.26 -1.46
N TYR A 74 15.15 -0.19 -2.10
CA TYR A 74 14.42 0.58 -3.09
C TYR A 74 12.95 0.70 -2.68
N SER A 75 12.37 1.87 -2.92
CA SER A 75 11.00 2.17 -2.56
C SER A 75 10.11 2.28 -3.82
N ARG A 76 8.84 2.58 -3.61
CA ARG A 76 7.79 2.64 -4.63
C ARG A 76 8.05 3.58 -5.81
N GLY A 77 8.90 4.61 -5.62
CA GLY A 77 9.25 5.55 -6.69
C GLY A 77 10.22 4.98 -7.72
N ALA A 78 10.71 3.75 -7.54
CA ALA A 78 11.56 3.10 -8.51
C ALA A 78 10.70 2.35 -9.55
N GLY A 79 10.74 2.78 -10.81
CA GLY A 79 10.13 2.04 -11.91
C GLY A 79 10.84 0.70 -12.15
N ALA A 80 10.23 -0.19 -12.94
CA ALA A 80 10.78 -1.54 -13.18
C ALA A 80 12.23 -1.54 -13.70
N ALA A 81 12.58 -0.61 -14.59
CA ALA A 81 13.95 -0.45 -15.09
C ALA A 81 14.91 0.02 -13.99
N GLU A 82 14.48 0.93 -13.11
CA GLU A 82 15.29 1.39 -11.98
C GLU A 82 15.51 0.28 -10.96
N VAL A 83 14.51 -0.56 -10.73
CA VAL A 83 14.67 -1.74 -9.87
C VAL A 83 15.71 -2.69 -10.45
N GLY A 84 15.71 -2.93 -11.76
CA GLY A 84 16.74 -3.71 -12.44
C GLY A 84 18.16 -3.16 -12.20
N LEU A 85 18.31 -1.84 -12.29
CA LEU A 85 19.57 -1.15 -11.97
C LEU A 85 19.97 -1.30 -10.51
N VAL A 86 19.03 -1.14 -9.57
CA VAL A 86 19.31 -1.30 -8.13
C VAL A 86 19.73 -2.73 -7.79
N ARG A 87 19.10 -3.74 -8.42
CA ARG A 87 19.49 -5.14 -8.28
C ARG A 87 20.91 -5.37 -8.81
N GLY A 88 21.23 -4.82 -9.97
CA GLY A 88 22.59 -4.83 -10.53
C GLY A 88 23.60 -4.12 -9.65
N PHE A 89 23.23 -2.99 -9.06
CA PHE A 89 24.07 -2.25 -8.12
C PHE A 89 24.37 -3.07 -6.85
N ALA A 90 23.36 -3.68 -6.24
CA ALA A 90 23.57 -4.57 -5.10
C ALA A 90 24.52 -5.74 -5.44
N ALA A 91 24.38 -6.33 -6.64
CA ALA A 91 25.27 -7.37 -7.11
C ALA A 91 26.71 -6.85 -7.31
N ALA A 92 26.89 -5.64 -7.85
CA ALA A 92 28.20 -5.01 -8.01
C ALA A 92 28.88 -4.75 -6.65
N LEU A 93 28.10 -4.37 -5.64
CA LEU A 93 28.57 -4.23 -4.25
C LEU A 93 28.75 -5.58 -3.53
N ARG A 94 28.38 -6.69 -4.16
CA ARG A 94 28.43 -8.07 -3.61
C ARG A 94 27.60 -8.23 -2.33
N THR A 95 26.54 -7.44 -2.16
CA THR A 95 25.66 -7.58 -0.99
C THR A 95 24.41 -8.39 -1.34
N GLU A 96 24.02 -9.26 -0.39
CA GLU A 96 22.75 -10.00 -0.43
C GLU A 96 21.62 -9.24 0.30
N ASN A 97 21.95 -8.12 0.95
CA ASN A 97 20.99 -7.31 1.70
C ASN A 97 20.25 -6.33 0.77
N LEU A 98 19.57 -6.87 -0.23
CA LEU A 98 18.72 -6.12 -1.15
C LEU A 98 17.27 -6.23 -0.69
N VAL A 99 16.65 -5.10 -0.41
CA VAL A 99 15.33 -5.01 0.23
C VAL A 99 14.39 -4.17 -0.60
N CYS A 100 13.19 -4.70 -0.84
CA CYS A 100 12.07 -3.89 -1.29
C CYS A 100 11.48 -3.14 -0.09
N GLY A 101 11.57 -1.83 -0.09
CA GLY A 101 11.09 -0.96 1.00
C GLY A 101 9.59 -0.70 0.94
N TYR A 102 8.79 -1.71 0.63
CA TYR A 102 7.35 -1.60 0.70
C TYR A 102 6.87 -1.87 2.11
N LEU A 103 6.04 -0.95 2.59
CA LEU A 103 5.16 -1.26 3.69
C LEU A 103 3.90 -1.93 3.15
N GLU A 104 3.48 -2.96 3.87
CA GLU A 104 2.14 -3.48 3.77
C GLU A 104 1.10 -2.36 3.52
N PRO A 105 0.01 -2.61 2.85
CA PRO A 105 -0.47 -3.93 2.39
C PRO A 105 -0.24 -4.19 0.89
N ASP A 106 0.48 -3.31 0.20
CA ASP A 106 0.57 -3.36 -1.26
C ASP A 106 1.32 -4.61 -1.76
N ASN A 107 2.25 -5.12 -0.97
CA ASN A 107 3.00 -6.35 -1.25
C ASN A 107 2.12 -7.60 -1.35
N ALA A 108 0.94 -7.60 -0.75
CA ALA A 108 0.04 -8.76 -0.78
C ALA A 108 -0.34 -9.19 -2.20
N PHE A 109 -0.38 -8.25 -3.15
CA PHE A 109 -0.79 -8.53 -4.53
C PHE A 109 0.32 -9.05 -5.43
N ARG A 110 1.56 -9.14 -4.96
CA ARG A 110 2.65 -9.82 -5.68
C ARG A 110 2.50 -11.34 -5.71
N PHE A 111 1.79 -11.91 -4.73
CA PHE A 111 1.50 -13.34 -4.68
C PHE A 111 0.34 -13.65 -5.63
N ARG A 112 0.61 -14.49 -6.62
CA ARG A 112 -0.38 -14.89 -7.63
C ARG A 112 -0.69 -16.36 -7.49
N LEU A 113 -1.97 -16.67 -7.30
CA LEU A 113 -2.44 -18.04 -7.24
C LEU A 113 -2.43 -18.63 -8.67
N SER A 114 -1.78 -19.77 -8.82
CA SER A 114 -1.74 -20.51 -10.10
C SER A 114 -3.15 -20.80 -10.61
N GLY A 115 -3.38 -20.53 -11.89
CA GLY A 115 -4.68 -20.78 -12.56
C GLY A 115 -5.72 -19.66 -12.38
N VAL A 116 -5.44 -18.61 -11.61
CA VAL A 116 -6.33 -17.44 -11.55
C VAL A 116 -6.12 -16.55 -12.76
N LYS A 117 -7.20 -16.25 -13.47
CA LYS A 117 -7.18 -15.32 -14.61
C LYS A 117 -7.02 -13.89 -14.10
N SER A 118 -6.00 -13.16 -14.58
CA SER A 118 -5.91 -11.72 -14.38
C SER A 118 -7.02 -11.01 -15.15
N ALA A 119 -7.66 -10.01 -14.51
CA ALA A 119 -8.71 -9.24 -15.17
C ALA A 119 -8.14 -8.30 -16.21
N THR A 120 -8.85 -8.14 -17.30
CA THR A 120 -8.63 -7.12 -18.34
C THR A 120 -9.66 -5.99 -18.21
N LEU A 121 -9.45 -4.90 -18.94
CA LEU A 121 -10.44 -3.82 -19.01
C LEU A 121 -11.77 -4.28 -19.63
N ASP A 122 -11.72 -5.26 -20.53
CA ASP A 122 -12.91 -5.87 -21.13
C ASP A 122 -13.66 -6.73 -20.13
N ASP A 123 -12.95 -7.48 -19.28
CA ASP A 123 -13.57 -8.25 -18.19
C ASP A 123 -14.30 -7.30 -17.21
N VAL A 124 -13.76 -6.12 -16.93
CA VAL A 124 -14.44 -5.09 -16.11
C VAL A 124 -15.73 -4.64 -16.79
N SER A 125 -15.66 -4.30 -18.07
CA SER A 125 -16.81 -3.79 -18.83
C SER A 125 -17.92 -4.84 -19.02
N ALA A 126 -17.54 -6.11 -19.13
CA ALA A 126 -18.48 -7.23 -19.28
C ALA A 126 -19.04 -7.76 -17.95
N SER A 127 -18.58 -7.24 -16.80
CA SER A 127 -18.94 -7.78 -15.49
C SER A 127 -20.41 -7.61 -15.15
N ARG A 128 -21.06 -8.71 -14.74
CA ARG A 128 -22.44 -8.76 -14.23
C ARG A 128 -22.51 -9.12 -12.75
N ALA A 129 -21.48 -9.79 -12.24
CA ALA A 129 -21.32 -10.15 -10.84
C ALA A 129 -19.98 -9.61 -10.33
N THR A 130 -19.99 -8.44 -9.72
CA THR A 130 -18.79 -7.77 -9.25
C THR A 130 -18.67 -7.85 -7.74
N LEU A 131 -17.54 -8.35 -7.25
CA LEU A 131 -17.15 -8.26 -5.85
C LEU A 131 -16.01 -7.24 -5.70
N LEU A 132 -16.21 -6.27 -4.83
CA LEU A 132 -15.16 -5.33 -4.38
C LEU A 132 -14.80 -5.66 -2.95
N VAL A 133 -13.53 -5.80 -2.67
CA VAL A 133 -12.98 -6.09 -1.34
C VAL A 133 -12.01 -4.98 -0.96
N GLY A 134 -12.28 -4.31 0.16
CA GLY A 134 -11.53 -3.13 0.58
C GLY A 134 -11.87 -1.88 -0.23
N ASP A 135 -11.10 -0.82 -0.04
CA ASP A 135 -11.31 0.53 -0.60
C ASP A 135 -10.81 0.66 -2.05
N VAL A 136 -11.49 -0.05 -2.97
CA VAL A 136 -11.12 -0.11 -4.39
C VAL A 136 -11.26 1.25 -5.07
N PHE A 137 -12.32 2.01 -4.75
CA PHE A 137 -12.59 3.27 -5.44
C PHE A 137 -11.58 4.37 -5.11
N ASN A 138 -11.11 4.46 -3.87
CA ASN A 138 -10.05 5.40 -3.52
C ASN A 138 -8.66 4.91 -3.96
N THR A 139 -8.45 3.60 -4.00
CA THR A 139 -7.17 3.05 -4.45
C THR A 139 -7.00 3.20 -5.96
N SER A 140 -8.07 2.94 -6.75
CA SER A 140 -8.04 3.06 -8.21
C SER A 140 -9.29 3.78 -8.75
N PRO A 141 -9.37 5.13 -8.62
CA PRO A 141 -10.54 5.89 -9.04
C PRO A 141 -10.87 5.78 -10.54
N VAL A 142 -9.88 5.54 -11.38
CA VAL A 142 -10.10 5.33 -12.82
C VAL A 142 -10.78 3.99 -13.08
N ALA A 143 -10.36 2.92 -12.39
CA ALA A 143 -11.06 1.63 -12.44
C ALA A 143 -12.46 1.72 -11.85
N ALA A 144 -12.64 2.46 -10.75
CA ALA A 144 -13.94 2.71 -10.13
C ALA A 144 -14.98 3.23 -11.14
N LYS A 145 -14.61 4.20 -11.97
CA LYS A 145 -15.50 4.74 -13.00
C LYS A 145 -15.98 3.64 -13.97
N ARG A 146 -15.07 2.79 -14.45
CA ARG A 146 -15.42 1.68 -15.35
C ARG A 146 -16.32 0.63 -14.68
N ILE A 147 -16.03 0.32 -13.41
CA ILE A 147 -16.85 -0.61 -12.61
C ILE A 147 -18.27 -0.06 -12.44
N ILE A 148 -18.41 1.25 -12.16
CA ILE A 148 -19.72 1.91 -12.06
C ILE A 148 -20.44 1.89 -13.41
N GLU A 149 -19.76 2.19 -14.51
CA GLU A 149 -20.33 2.12 -15.85
C GLU A 149 -20.86 0.72 -16.17
N ALA A 150 -20.06 -0.33 -15.90
CA ALA A 150 -20.47 -1.73 -16.08
C ALA A 150 -21.68 -2.10 -15.19
N ARG A 151 -21.68 -1.60 -13.93
CA ARG A 151 -22.79 -1.81 -12.98
C ARG A 151 -24.12 -1.25 -13.48
N TYR A 152 -24.11 -0.12 -14.17
CA TYR A 152 -25.32 0.53 -14.68
C TYR A 152 -25.67 0.14 -16.13
N ALA A 153 -24.75 -0.48 -16.86
CA ALA A 153 -25.00 -0.94 -18.24
C ALA A 153 -26.06 -2.04 -18.30
N ASP A 154 -26.24 -2.82 -17.23
CA ASP A 154 -27.23 -3.89 -17.16
C ASP A 154 -27.95 -3.90 -15.81
N LYS A 155 -29.30 -3.86 -15.86
CA LYS A 155 -30.16 -3.92 -14.66
C LYS A 155 -30.02 -5.22 -13.85
N GLN A 156 -29.55 -6.29 -14.47
CA GLN A 156 -29.31 -7.58 -13.82
C GLN A 156 -27.94 -7.62 -13.11
N SER A 157 -27.05 -6.67 -13.38
CA SER A 157 -25.77 -6.57 -12.70
C SER A 157 -25.94 -6.53 -11.19
N ARG A 158 -25.07 -7.26 -10.48
CA ARG A 158 -25.03 -7.30 -9.01
C ARG A 158 -23.63 -6.91 -8.54
N MET A 159 -23.58 -5.96 -7.63
CA MET A 159 -22.35 -5.52 -6.99
C MET A 159 -22.39 -5.86 -5.51
N VAL A 160 -21.34 -6.49 -5.02
CA VAL A 160 -21.10 -6.80 -3.62
C VAL A 160 -19.89 -6.02 -3.16
N VAL A 161 -19.94 -5.50 -1.95
CA VAL A 161 -18.80 -4.81 -1.31
C VAL A 161 -18.56 -5.43 0.06
N ILE A 162 -17.29 -5.75 0.36
CA ILE A 162 -16.85 -6.25 1.66
C ILE A 162 -15.77 -5.30 2.18
N ASP A 163 -16.04 -4.59 3.26
CA ASP A 163 -15.07 -3.71 3.92
C ASP A 163 -15.49 -3.46 5.38
N SER A 164 -14.55 -3.28 6.28
CA SER A 164 -14.79 -2.90 7.69
C SER A 164 -15.23 -1.43 7.86
N ILE A 165 -15.11 -0.62 6.82
CA ILE A 165 -15.66 0.75 6.74
C ILE A 165 -16.65 0.81 5.58
N LYS A 166 -17.76 1.50 5.77
CA LYS A 166 -18.73 1.75 4.70
C LYS A 166 -18.20 2.82 3.75
N THR A 167 -17.31 2.40 2.85
CA THR A 167 -16.67 3.26 1.85
C THR A 167 -17.64 3.71 0.74
N ARG A 168 -17.17 4.55 -0.18
CA ARG A 168 -18.01 5.14 -1.25
C ARG A 168 -18.65 4.07 -2.14
N GLU A 169 -17.96 2.98 -2.43
CA GLU A 169 -18.44 1.87 -3.23
C GLU A 169 -19.64 1.15 -2.59
N ALA A 170 -19.76 1.17 -1.27
CA ALA A 170 -20.91 0.61 -0.57
C ALA A 170 -22.24 1.29 -0.98
N GLY A 171 -22.18 2.57 -1.38
CA GLY A 171 -23.35 3.30 -1.90
C GLY A 171 -23.84 2.80 -3.27
N PHE A 172 -23.04 2.05 -4.01
CA PHE A 172 -23.37 1.45 -5.30
C PHE A 172 -23.68 -0.05 -5.19
N ALA A 173 -23.41 -0.65 -4.03
CA ALA A 173 -23.58 -2.07 -3.80
C ALA A 173 -25.05 -2.50 -3.65
N HIS A 174 -25.37 -3.72 -4.09
CA HIS A 174 -26.62 -4.39 -3.75
C HIS A 174 -26.51 -5.10 -2.40
N ILE A 175 -25.31 -5.60 -2.09
CA ILE A 175 -24.98 -6.27 -0.84
C ILE A 175 -23.72 -5.60 -0.30
N PHE A 176 -23.81 -5.03 0.90
CA PHE A 176 -22.66 -4.55 1.66
C PHE A 176 -22.49 -5.43 2.89
N ILE A 177 -21.29 -5.96 3.04
CA ILE A 177 -20.87 -6.76 4.20
C ILE A 177 -19.83 -5.99 4.97
N GLN A 178 -20.09 -5.74 6.25
CA GLN A 178 -19.18 -5.07 7.17
C GLN A 178 -18.67 -6.04 8.24
N PRO A 179 -17.57 -6.77 7.99
CA PRO A 179 -16.98 -7.64 8.98
C PRO A 179 -16.32 -6.84 10.11
N LYS A 180 -16.13 -7.48 11.26
CA LYS A 180 -15.27 -6.93 12.31
C LYS A 180 -13.87 -6.65 11.74
N PRO A 181 -13.21 -5.55 12.18
CA PRO A 181 -11.89 -5.18 11.68
C PRO A 181 -10.88 -6.32 11.69
N GLY A 182 -10.19 -6.51 10.57
CA GLY A 182 -9.15 -7.51 10.42
C GLY A 182 -9.63 -8.94 10.20
N THR A 183 -10.94 -9.15 9.98
CA THR A 183 -11.53 -10.48 9.72
C THR A 183 -12.05 -10.66 8.30
N GLU A 184 -11.77 -9.74 7.40
CA GLU A 184 -12.25 -9.70 6.02
C GLU A 184 -11.89 -10.97 5.24
N PHE A 185 -10.66 -11.46 5.41
CA PHE A 185 -10.19 -12.66 4.72
C PHE A 185 -10.95 -13.92 5.13
N LEU A 186 -11.47 -14.00 6.36
CA LEU A 186 -12.31 -15.11 6.83
C LEU A 186 -13.64 -15.13 6.07
N VAL A 187 -14.23 -13.95 5.82
CA VAL A 187 -15.47 -13.86 5.01
C VAL A 187 -15.22 -14.35 3.60
N LEU A 188 -14.08 -13.98 2.99
CA LEU A 188 -13.71 -14.46 1.65
C LEU A 188 -13.51 -15.98 1.63
N ALA A 189 -12.84 -16.54 2.64
CA ALA A 189 -12.65 -17.99 2.79
C ALA A 189 -13.99 -18.72 2.95
N ALA A 190 -14.93 -18.17 3.74
CA ALA A 190 -16.26 -18.72 3.93
C ALA A 190 -17.05 -18.74 2.61
N ILE A 191 -17.07 -17.64 1.86
CA ILE A 191 -17.77 -17.55 0.58
C ILE A 191 -17.15 -18.54 -0.42
N ALA A 192 -15.83 -18.69 -0.47
CA ALA A 192 -15.17 -19.68 -1.30
C ALA A 192 -15.56 -21.11 -0.90
N GLY A 193 -15.67 -21.42 0.41
CA GLY A 193 -16.13 -22.69 0.93
C GLY A 193 -17.61 -22.98 0.61
N LEU A 194 -18.45 -21.95 0.54
CA LEU A 194 -19.86 -22.08 0.11
C LEU A 194 -19.99 -22.35 -1.41
N ILE A 195 -19.05 -21.88 -2.22
CA ILE A 195 -19.00 -22.17 -3.66
C ILE A 195 -18.40 -23.56 -3.92
N ASP A 196 -17.34 -23.92 -3.19
CA ASP A 196 -16.68 -25.24 -3.27
C ASP A 196 -16.55 -25.88 -1.88
N ALA A 197 -17.48 -26.78 -1.55
CA ALA A 197 -17.51 -27.48 -0.27
C ALA A 197 -16.25 -28.32 0.03
N LYS A 198 -15.40 -28.60 -0.98
CA LYS A 198 -14.12 -29.29 -0.77
C LYS A 198 -13.15 -28.50 0.09
N LEU A 199 -13.32 -27.18 0.21
CA LEU A 199 -12.50 -26.32 1.07
C LEU A 199 -12.80 -26.51 2.57
N LYS A 200 -13.92 -27.17 2.95
CA LYS A 200 -14.27 -27.55 4.32
C LYS A 200 -14.16 -26.41 5.35
N MET A 201 -14.69 -25.23 5.01
CA MET A 201 -14.69 -24.07 5.91
C MET A 201 -15.77 -24.19 6.99
N ASP A 202 -15.45 -23.84 8.23
CA ASP A 202 -16.41 -23.68 9.33
C ASP A 202 -17.17 -22.34 9.17
N ILE A 203 -18.25 -22.35 8.40
CA ILE A 203 -19.02 -21.15 8.07
C ILE A 203 -19.66 -20.54 9.31
N ASP A 204 -20.14 -21.34 10.24
CA ASP A 204 -20.82 -20.85 11.46
C ASP A 204 -19.79 -20.27 12.46
N GLY A 205 -18.63 -20.91 12.60
CA GLY A 205 -17.51 -20.37 13.37
C GLY A 205 -17.03 -19.03 12.78
N ILE A 206 -16.91 -18.95 11.46
CA ILE A 206 -16.53 -17.70 10.78
C ILE A 206 -17.61 -16.63 10.97
N ALA A 207 -18.91 -16.95 10.85
CA ALA A 207 -19.99 -15.99 11.09
C ALA A 207 -19.92 -15.40 12.51
N ASN A 208 -19.71 -16.22 13.52
CA ASN A 208 -19.56 -15.80 14.90
C ASN A 208 -18.31 -14.93 15.11
N ARG A 209 -17.19 -15.25 14.46
CA ARG A 209 -15.93 -14.51 14.57
C ARG A 209 -15.98 -13.15 13.89
N THR A 210 -16.54 -13.11 12.67
CA THR A 210 -16.59 -11.91 11.84
C THR A 210 -17.75 -10.99 12.16
N GLY A 211 -18.80 -11.51 12.80
CA GLY A 211 -20.08 -10.82 12.99
C GLY A 211 -20.94 -10.75 11.73
N VAL A 212 -20.55 -11.44 10.67
CA VAL A 212 -21.30 -11.49 9.40
C VAL A 212 -22.23 -12.70 9.40
N PRO A 213 -23.56 -12.53 9.27
CA PRO A 213 -24.49 -13.64 9.23
C PRO A 213 -24.20 -14.61 8.08
N ARG A 214 -24.29 -15.90 8.35
CA ARG A 214 -24.12 -16.96 7.34
C ARG A 214 -24.97 -16.70 6.10
N GLN A 215 -26.23 -16.29 6.29
CA GLN A 215 -27.17 -16.01 5.19
C GLN A 215 -26.62 -14.96 4.22
N GLN A 216 -25.95 -13.91 4.70
CA GLN A 216 -25.34 -12.89 3.84
C GLN A 216 -24.20 -13.48 2.99
N MET A 217 -23.36 -14.34 3.57
CA MET A 217 -22.30 -15.04 2.83
C MET A 217 -22.86 -15.98 1.77
N GLU A 218 -23.96 -16.68 2.06
CA GLU A 218 -24.68 -17.52 1.11
C GLU A 218 -25.31 -16.71 -0.04
N GLU A 219 -25.84 -15.53 0.22
CA GLU A 219 -26.33 -14.61 -0.82
C GLU A 219 -25.20 -14.16 -1.76
N VAL A 220 -24.05 -13.82 -1.22
CA VAL A 220 -22.87 -13.48 -2.04
C VAL A 220 -22.41 -14.67 -2.87
N ALA A 221 -22.34 -15.87 -2.30
CA ALA A 221 -21.98 -17.07 -3.04
C ALA A 221 -22.93 -17.33 -4.22
N LYS A 222 -24.24 -17.07 -4.06
CA LYS A 222 -25.21 -17.15 -5.16
C LYS A 222 -24.97 -16.13 -6.25
N VAL A 223 -24.58 -14.88 -5.89
CA VAL A 223 -24.23 -13.83 -6.87
C VAL A 223 -22.98 -14.20 -7.65
N LEU A 224 -21.98 -14.76 -6.98
CA LEU A 224 -20.67 -15.06 -7.57
C LEU A 224 -20.58 -16.43 -8.24
N LYS A 225 -21.65 -17.22 -8.27
CA LYS A 225 -21.63 -18.59 -8.83
C LYS A 225 -20.92 -18.67 -10.19
N PRO A 226 -20.28 -19.80 -10.53
CA PRO A 226 -19.69 -20.04 -11.85
C PRO A 226 -20.68 -19.83 -12.99
N GLY A 227 -20.19 -19.54 -14.20
CA GLY A 227 -21.01 -19.36 -15.40
C GLY A 227 -21.61 -17.94 -15.57
N VAL A 228 -21.56 -17.06 -14.56
CA VAL A 228 -21.98 -15.65 -14.69
C VAL A 228 -20.73 -14.80 -14.97
N PRO A 229 -20.68 -13.96 -16.01
CA PRO A 229 -19.57 -13.03 -16.21
C PRO A 229 -19.42 -12.12 -15.00
N GLY A 230 -18.20 -11.98 -14.50
CA GLY A 230 -17.99 -11.21 -13.27
C GLY A 230 -16.54 -10.78 -13.05
N LEU A 231 -16.32 -10.12 -11.94
CA LEU A 231 -15.03 -9.58 -11.55
C LEU A 231 -14.86 -9.68 -10.04
N ILE A 232 -13.68 -10.06 -9.58
CA ILE A 232 -13.26 -9.87 -8.19
C ILE A 232 -12.12 -8.86 -8.17
N ALA A 233 -12.38 -7.70 -7.58
CA ALA A 233 -11.43 -6.61 -7.40
C ALA A 233 -11.13 -6.43 -5.92
N CYS A 234 -9.85 -6.44 -5.58
CA CYS A 234 -9.38 -6.39 -4.20
C CYS A 234 -8.42 -5.22 -4.02
N ALA A 235 -8.60 -4.46 -2.96
CA ALA A 235 -7.67 -3.43 -2.53
C ALA A 235 -7.27 -3.66 -1.07
N ALA A 236 -6.09 -3.22 -0.71
CA ALA A 236 -5.60 -3.30 0.64
C ALA A 236 -5.24 -1.89 1.16
N THR A 237 -5.52 -1.62 2.42
CA THR A 237 -5.24 -0.33 3.06
C THR A 237 -4.52 -0.56 4.37
N THR A 238 -3.38 0.12 4.55
CA THR A 238 -2.60 0.15 5.80
C THR A 238 -3.50 0.45 7.00
N GLY A 239 -3.34 -0.29 8.08
CA GLY A 239 -4.14 -0.11 9.30
C GLY A 239 -5.60 -0.58 9.18
N ARG A 240 -5.98 -1.27 8.12
CA ARG A 240 -7.34 -1.82 7.95
C ARG A 240 -7.35 -3.34 7.88
N ILE A 241 -6.34 -3.93 7.28
CA ILE A 241 -6.25 -5.36 7.03
C ILE A 241 -5.23 -5.99 7.96
N SER A 242 -5.61 -7.00 8.72
CA SER A 242 -4.71 -7.66 9.68
C SER A 242 -3.80 -8.69 9.04
N GLU A 243 -4.25 -9.34 7.96
CA GLU A 243 -3.52 -10.41 7.27
C GLU A 243 -3.49 -10.15 5.76
N PRO A 244 -2.65 -9.21 5.28
CA PRO A 244 -2.65 -8.79 3.87
C PRO A 244 -2.39 -9.93 2.88
N TYR A 245 -1.47 -10.84 3.20
CA TYR A 245 -1.23 -12.04 2.39
C TYR A 245 -2.52 -12.86 2.23
N TRP A 246 -3.17 -13.22 3.34
CA TRP A 246 -4.41 -14.01 3.32
C TRP A 246 -5.59 -13.26 2.71
N HIS A 247 -5.64 -11.94 2.88
CA HIS A 247 -6.63 -11.09 2.23
C HIS A 247 -6.55 -11.23 0.69
N SER A 248 -5.35 -11.12 0.13
CA SER A 248 -5.12 -11.28 -1.30
C SER A 248 -5.37 -12.73 -1.76
N ILE A 249 -4.82 -13.72 -1.06
CA ILE A 249 -4.92 -15.14 -1.45
C ILE A 249 -6.36 -15.64 -1.34
N CYS A 250 -7.11 -15.29 -0.29
CA CYS A 250 -8.52 -15.68 -0.17
C CYS A 250 -9.38 -15.07 -1.28
N ALA A 251 -9.14 -13.81 -1.66
CA ALA A 251 -9.82 -13.19 -2.79
C ALA A 251 -9.48 -13.92 -4.11
N GLN A 252 -8.24 -14.38 -4.30
CA GLN A 252 -7.83 -15.16 -5.46
C GLN A 252 -8.40 -16.59 -5.45
N ILE A 253 -8.43 -17.27 -4.29
CA ILE A 253 -9.10 -18.57 -4.15
C ILE A 253 -10.57 -18.44 -4.50
N LEU A 254 -11.22 -17.40 -3.99
CA LEU A 254 -12.62 -17.12 -4.33
C LEU A 254 -12.80 -16.87 -5.83
N ALA A 255 -11.91 -16.09 -6.45
CA ALA A 255 -11.92 -15.82 -7.89
C ALA A 255 -11.76 -17.11 -8.70
N PHE A 256 -10.84 -17.98 -8.31
CA PHE A 256 -10.61 -19.28 -8.95
C PHE A 256 -11.85 -20.18 -8.85
N LYS A 257 -12.44 -20.32 -7.63
CA LYS A 257 -13.60 -21.17 -7.39
C LYS A 257 -14.88 -20.63 -8.03
N ALA A 258 -15.01 -19.32 -8.11
CA ALA A 258 -16.14 -18.65 -8.77
C ALA A 258 -15.96 -18.51 -10.29
N GLU A 259 -14.81 -18.90 -10.85
CA GLU A 259 -14.44 -18.71 -12.27
C GLU A 259 -14.52 -17.24 -12.70
N LYS A 260 -14.01 -16.33 -11.86
CA LYS A 260 -13.96 -14.90 -12.13
C LYS A 260 -12.52 -14.43 -12.35
N PRO A 261 -12.29 -13.51 -13.29
CA PRO A 261 -11.03 -12.79 -13.34
C PRO A 261 -10.82 -11.97 -12.07
N PHE A 262 -9.56 -11.85 -11.67
CA PHE A 262 -9.11 -11.17 -10.47
C PHE A 262 -8.24 -9.95 -10.80
N VAL A 263 -8.42 -8.87 -10.06
CA VAL A 263 -7.51 -7.73 -10.04
C VAL A 263 -7.23 -7.29 -8.61
N GLY A 264 -5.94 -7.18 -8.27
CA GLY A 264 -5.49 -6.59 -7.01
C GLY A 264 -4.95 -5.18 -7.24
N PHE A 265 -5.52 -4.20 -6.54
CA PHE A 265 -5.09 -2.81 -6.61
C PHE A 265 -4.14 -2.50 -5.46
N GLY A 266 -2.85 -2.40 -5.77
CA GLY A 266 -1.79 -1.86 -4.92
C GLY A 266 -1.20 -0.59 -5.53
N GLU A 267 -0.28 0.06 -4.82
CA GLU A 267 0.31 1.31 -5.30
C GLU A 267 1.37 1.12 -6.38
N ALA A 268 2.12 0.01 -6.33
CA ALA A 268 3.10 -0.32 -7.37
C ALA A 268 3.38 -1.83 -7.42
N LEU A 269 3.65 -2.33 -8.60
CA LEU A 269 4.16 -3.68 -8.83
C LEU A 269 5.65 -3.57 -9.17
N VAL A 270 6.49 -4.01 -8.26
CA VAL A 270 7.94 -4.08 -8.47
C VAL A 270 8.48 -5.43 -8.00
N PRO A 271 9.58 -5.89 -8.59
CA PRO A 271 10.25 -7.11 -8.14
C PRO A 271 10.63 -7.05 -6.66
N ASP A 272 10.60 -8.21 -6.01
CA ASP A 272 10.98 -8.35 -4.62
C ASP A 272 12.50 -8.22 -4.39
N GLY A 273 12.87 -7.92 -3.15
CA GLY A 273 14.24 -7.98 -2.67
C GLY A 273 14.70 -9.42 -2.41
N LYS A 274 15.98 -9.58 -2.07
CA LYS A 274 16.54 -10.84 -1.58
C LYS A 274 16.32 -11.02 -0.07
N MET A 275 16.10 -9.93 0.64
CA MET A 275 15.89 -9.87 2.08
C MET A 275 14.56 -9.17 2.38
N GLY A 276 13.74 -9.75 3.23
CA GLY A 276 12.51 -9.11 3.72
C GLY A 276 12.80 -7.93 4.65
N PHE A 277 11.88 -6.97 4.71
CA PHE A 277 12.02 -5.75 5.49
C PHE A 277 12.19 -6.02 7.01
N GLY A 278 11.55 -7.05 7.56
CA GLY A 278 11.71 -7.46 8.95
C GLY A 278 13.17 -7.86 9.28
N LYS A 279 13.82 -8.59 8.38
CA LYS A 279 15.24 -8.95 8.54
C LYS A 279 16.17 -7.74 8.43
N LEU A 280 15.85 -6.75 7.58
CA LEU A 280 16.57 -5.49 7.54
C LEU A 280 16.48 -4.78 8.89
N LYS A 281 15.30 -4.66 9.47
CA LYS A 281 15.10 -4.06 10.79
C LYS A 281 15.97 -4.73 11.86
N GLU A 282 15.97 -6.05 11.92
CA GLU A 282 16.82 -6.82 12.85
C GLU A 282 18.31 -6.58 12.60
N ALA A 283 18.74 -6.54 11.35
CA ALA A 283 20.14 -6.31 10.99
C ALA A 283 20.62 -4.90 11.35
N VAL A 284 19.78 -3.88 11.11
CA VAL A 284 20.06 -2.49 11.49
C VAL A 284 20.06 -2.32 13.01
N GLY A 285 19.06 -2.88 13.70
CA GLY A 285 18.97 -2.83 15.15
C GLY A 285 20.15 -3.47 15.87
N ALA A 286 20.67 -4.56 15.30
CA ALA A 286 21.87 -5.26 15.77
C ALA A 286 23.21 -4.59 15.36
N GLY A 287 23.18 -3.45 14.65
CA GLY A 287 24.38 -2.75 14.18
C GLY A 287 25.17 -3.50 13.09
N ARG A 288 24.55 -4.48 12.43
CA ARG A 288 25.19 -5.26 11.35
C ARG A 288 25.27 -4.50 10.03
N ILE A 289 24.41 -3.50 9.83
CA ILE A 289 24.43 -2.64 8.64
C ILE A 289 25.11 -1.32 9.00
N LYS A 290 26.20 -1.02 8.30
CA LYS A 290 26.97 0.22 8.47
C LYS A 290 26.78 1.21 7.34
N LEU A 291 26.51 0.71 6.11
CA LEU A 291 26.22 1.54 4.93
C LEU A 291 24.86 1.17 4.37
N LEU A 292 23.96 2.15 4.32
CA LEU A 292 22.61 2.00 3.82
C LEU A 292 22.39 2.88 2.60
N PHE A 293 22.07 2.28 1.47
CA PHE A 293 21.54 2.96 0.30
C PHE A 293 20.02 2.85 0.29
N TRP A 294 19.34 3.98 0.08
CA TRP A 294 17.88 4.02 -0.01
C TRP A 294 17.44 4.79 -1.25
N PHE A 295 17.01 4.08 -2.27
CA PHE A 295 16.55 4.64 -3.53
C PHE A 295 15.03 4.83 -3.53
N GLY A 296 14.56 6.01 -3.99
CA GLY A 296 13.15 6.35 -4.06
C GLY A 296 12.61 7.19 -2.90
N GLY A 297 13.52 7.74 -2.06
CA GLY A 297 13.19 8.60 -0.93
C GLY A 297 12.84 7.84 0.35
N LEU A 298 13.39 8.29 1.45
CA LEU A 298 13.10 7.77 2.78
C LEU A 298 12.25 8.79 3.54
N HIS A 299 10.97 8.46 3.71
CA HIS A 299 10.10 9.26 4.55
C HIS A 299 10.06 8.66 5.96
N PRO A 300 10.39 9.43 7.01
CA PRO A 300 10.48 8.93 8.39
C PRO A 300 9.24 8.20 8.86
N TYR A 301 8.09 8.79 8.62
CA TYR A 301 6.82 8.26 9.11
C TYR A 301 6.24 7.11 8.28
N SER A 302 6.86 6.81 7.14
CA SER A 302 6.48 5.62 6.36
C SER A 302 6.98 4.33 6.99
N TYR A 303 8.00 4.42 7.86
CA TYR A 303 8.68 3.28 8.49
C TYR A 303 8.94 3.57 9.97
N PRO A 304 7.90 3.84 10.77
CA PRO A 304 8.05 4.32 12.15
C PRO A 304 8.83 3.34 13.04
N GLU A 305 8.75 2.03 12.77
CA GLU A 305 9.47 1.00 13.52
C GLU A 305 10.94 0.86 13.15
N LEU A 306 11.31 1.24 11.92
CA LEU A 306 12.70 1.20 11.46
C LEU A 306 13.41 2.52 11.78
N PHE A 307 12.66 3.60 11.90
CA PHE A 307 13.18 4.94 11.95
C PHE A 307 14.15 5.21 13.14
N PRO A 308 13.86 4.76 14.38
CA PRO A 308 14.79 4.89 15.48
C PRO A 308 16.10 4.11 15.24
N GLU A 309 15.99 2.94 14.60
CA GLU A 309 17.14 2.06 14.35
C GLU A 309 18.02 2.58 13.22
N ILE A 310 17.41 3.17 12.19
CA ILE A 310 18.13 3.75 11.04
C ILE A 310 19.15 4.81 11.47
N ASN A 311 18.88 5.53 12.55
CA ASN A 311 19.84 6.51 13.10
C ASN A 311 21.14 5.88 13.61
N LYS A 312 21.15 4.57 13.87
CA LYS A 312 22.33 3.81 14.27
C LYS A 312 23.24 3.42 13.09
N VAL A 313 22.74 3.51 11.87
CA VAL A 313 23.55 3.25 10.67
C VAL A 313 24.56 4.38 10.49
N GLU A 314 25.83 4.05 10.38
CA GLU A 314 26.92 5.04 10.32
C GLU A 314 26.87 5.87 9.04
N PHE A 315 26.73 5.23 7.89
CA PHE A 315 26.72 5.87 6.58
C PHE A 315 25.38 5.65 5.88
N ARG A 316 24.74 6.75 5.45
CA ARG A 316 23.43 6.72 4.80
C ARG A 316 23.45 7.54 3.54
N VAL A 317 22.93 6.94 2.47
CA VAL A 317 22.75 7.57 1.16
C VAL A 317 21.30 7.37 0.73
N ALA A 318 20.56 8.44 0.54
CA ALA A 318 19.20 8.38 0.05
C ALA A 318 19.05 9.21 -1.23
N THR A 319 18.13 8.82 -2.11
CA THR A 319 17.69 9.67 -3.22
C THR A 319 16.38 10.37 -2.88
N SER A 320 16.20 11.59 -3.34
CA SER A 320 14.95 12.32 -3.15
C SER A 320 14.67 13.29 -4.29
N ILE A 321 13.38 13.49 -4.56
CA ILE A 321 12.87 14.51 -5.49
C ILE A 321 12.76 15.86 -4.78
N PHE A 322 12.48 15.84 -3.47
CA PHE A 322 12.21 17.03 -2.67
C PHE A 322 13.21 17.18 -1.54
N LYS A 323 13.41 18.44 -1.14
CA LYS A 323 14.12 18.74 0.09
C LYS A 323 13.27 18.28 1.28
N PRO A 324 13.73 17.30 2.08
CA PRO A 324 12.98 16.84 3.24
C PRO A 324 12.94 17.92 4.33
N GLU A 325 11.82 18.02 5.04
CA GLU A 325 11.64 18.98 6.13
C GLU A 325 12.54 18.65 7.34
N ASN A 326 12.63 17.37 7.66
CA ASN A 326 13.49 16.85 8.72
C ASN A 326 14.45 15.82 8.11
N PRO A 327 15.58 16.28 7.52
CA PRO A 327 16.50 15.37 6.87
C PRO A 327 17.15 14.45 7.90
N LEU A 328 17.14 13.15 7.60
CA LEU A 328 18.02 12.22 8.30
C LEU A 328 19.48 12.61 8.09
N PRO A 329 20.34 12.49 9.13
CA PRO A 329 21.77 12.62 8.94
C PRO A 329 22.26 11.67 7.85
N GLY A 330 23.17 12.12 7.00
CA GLY A 330 23.67 11.37 5.86
C GLY A 330 23.61 12.19 4.58
N LEU A 331 23.72 11.50 3.46
CA LEU A 331 23.75 12.09 2.13
C LEU A 331 22.40 11.91 1.44
N ILE A 332 21.86 13.00 0.88
CA ILE A 332 20.63 12.98 0.07
C ILE A 332 20.99 13.46 -1.33
N LEU A 333 20.70 12.64 -2.32
CA LEU A 333 21.02 12.88 -3.72
C LEU A 333 19.75 13.26 -4.49
N PRO A 334 19.76 14.39 -5.23
CA PRO A 334 18.64 14.82 -6.05
C PRO A 334 18.48 13.92 -7.29
N VAL A 335 17.26 13.46 -7.52
CA VAL A 335 16.90 12.65 -8.69
C VAL A 335 15.73 13.26 -9.44
N PRO A 336 15.59 13.01 -10.76
CA PRO A 336 14.40 13.37 -11.51
C PRO A 336 13.14 12.72 -10.95
N SER A 337 12.01 13.39 -11.07
CA SER A 337 10.69 12.80 -10.79
C SER A 337 10.27 11.83 -11.90
N GLU A 338 9.21 11.05 -11.66
CA GLU A 338 8.63 10.15 -12.67
C GLU A 338 8.17 10.89 -13.93
N PHE A 339 7.85 12.18 -13.82
CA PHE A 339 7.41 13.01 -14.95
C PHE A 339 8.57 13.57 -15.79
N GLU A 340 9.79 13.34 -15.39
CA GLU A 340 11.03 13.78 -16.04
C GLU A 340 11.86 12.60 -16.58
N LYS A 341 11.27 11.41 -16.59
CA LYS A 341 11.92 10.16 -17.02
C LYS A 341 11.21 9.54 -18.21
N THR A 342 11.97 8.85 -19.07
CA THR A 342 11.43 7.86 -20.00
C THR A 342 11.50 6.50 -19.36
N GLY A 343 10.47 5.68 -19.54
CA GLY A 343 10.52 4.36 -18.97
C GLY A 343 9.37 3.46 -19.36
N LYS A 344 9.40 2.29 -18.75
CA LYS A 344 8.34 1.30 -18.78
C LYS A 344 8.00 0.93 -17.33
N GLY A 345 6.73 0.77 -17.08
CA GLY A 345 6.22 0.26 -15.81
C GLY A 345 5.20 -0.83 -16.05
N GLU A 346 4.91 -1.60 -15.02
CA GLU A 346 3.84 -2.57 -15.03
C GLU A 346 2.66 -2.04 -14.22
N SER A 347 1.51 -1.94 -14.87
CA SER A 347 0.25 -1.67 -14.20
C SER A 347 -0.53 -2.96 -14.00
N VAL A 348 -1.60 -2.90 -13.22
CA VAL A 348 -2.54 -4.04 -13.09
C VAL A 348 -3.22 -4.43 -14.42
N TRP A 349 -3.09 -3.58 -15.44
CA TRP A 349 -3.64 -3.77 -16.79
C TRP A 349 -2.58 -4.10 -17.84
N GLY A 350 -1.34 -4.35 -17.45
CA GLY A 350 -0.21 -4.67 -18.31
C GLY A 350 0.86 -3.56 -18.41
N GLU A 351 1.80 -3.74 -19.32
CA GLU A 351 2.92 -2.81 -19.53
C GLU A 351 2.43 -1.41 -19.91
N VAL A 352 2.98 -0.40 -19.25
CA VAL A 352 2.77 1.01 -19.56
C VAL A 352 4.11 1.63 -19.92
N LYS A 353 4.15 2.32 -21.06
CA LYS A 353 5.28 3.16 -21.45
C LYS A 353 4.98 4.60 -21.10
N PHE A 354 5.98 5.31 -20.64
CA PHE A 354 5.86 6.73 -20.33
C PHE A 354 7.06 7.50 -20.90
N GLU A 355 6.74 8.69 -21.38
CA GLU A 355 7.70 9.66 -21.91
C GLU A 355 7.76 10.86 -20.94
N PRO A 356 8.88 11.58 -20.88
CA PRO A 356 9.01 12.70 -19.97
C PRO A 356 8.04 13.82 -20.37
N LEU A 357 7.42 14.44 -19.38
CA LEU A 357 6.57 15.63 -19.55
C LEU A 357 7.39 16.92 -19.50
N ALA A 358 8.58 16.86 -18.91
CA ALA A 358 9.51 17.96 -18.75
C ALA A 358 10.95 17.46 -18.75
N ASP A 359 11.88 18.33 -19.04
CA ASP A 359 13.31 18.07 -18.82
C ASP A 359 13.59 17.91 -17.32
N PRO A 360 14.56 17.07 -16.94
CA PRO A 360 14.98 16.95 -15.56
C PRO A 360 15.41 18.29 -14.96
N VAL A 361 15.03 18.55 -13.71
CA VAL A 361 15.50 19.74 -12.99
C VAL A 361 17.02 19.78 -13.01
N SER A 362 17.56 20.95 -13.37
CA SER A 362 19.02 21.18 -13.43
C SER A 362 19.67 20.79 -12.10
N GLY A 363 20.79 20.08 -12.17
CA GLY A 363 21.52 19.60 -11.01
C GLY A 363 21.06 18.25 -10.46
N THR A 364 19.95 17.67 -10.97
CA THR A 364 19.59 16.28 -10.66
C THR A 364 20.40 15.30 -11.51
N ARG A 365 20.57 14.07 -11.03
CA ARG A 365 21.14 12.96 -11.81
C ARG A 365 20.24 11.75 -11.75
N SER A 366 20.12 11.05 -12.86
CA SER A 366 19.37 9.81 -12.95
C SER A 366 19.99 8.75 -12.02
N LEU A 367 19.19 7.78 -11.59
CA LEU A 367 19.68 6.66 -10.79
C LEU A 367 20.79 5.91 -11.52
N ALA A 368 20.69 5.77 -12.85
CA ALA A 368 21.72 5.14 -13.66
C ALA A 368 23.07 5.88 -13.60
N GLU A 369 23.07 7.22 -13.65
CA GLU A 369 24.28 8.02 -13.51
C GLU A 369 24.89 7.89 -12.10
N ILE A 370 24.04 7.82 -11.08
CA ILE A 370 24.48 7.65 -9.68
C ILE A 370 25.15 6.28 -9.48
N VAL A 371 24.49 5.20 -9.83
CA VAL A 371 25.01 3.85 -9.57
C VAL A 371 26.23 3.49 -10.42
N ARG A 372 26.33 4.02 -11.64
CA ARG A 372 27.49 3.80 -12.54
C ARG A 372 28.80 4.44 -12.04
N GLN A 373 28.73 5.37 -11.09
CA GLN A 373 29.94 5.91 -10.43
C GLN A 373 30.71 4.84 -9.63
N PHE A 374 30.09 3.70 -9.35
CA PHE A 374 30.68 2.60 -8.60
C PHE A 374 31.13 1.43 -9.47
N GLY A 375 31.12 1.58 -10.77
CA GLY A 375 31.55 0.58 -11.74
C GLY A 375 30.49 0.22 -12.77
N THR A 376 30.77 -0.84 -13.53
CA THR A 376 29.79 -1.33 -14.52
C THR A 376 28.64 -2.02 -13.80
N VAL A 377 27.47 -1.42 -13.84
CA VAL A 377 26.24 -1.99 -13.31
C VAL A 377 25.40 -2.51 -14.46
N GLN A 378 25.15 -3.83 -14.49
CA GLN A 378 24.22 -4.46 -15.42
C GLN A 378 22.84 -4.50 -14.80
N GLU A 379 21.80 -4.23 -15.59
CA GLU A 379 20.43 -4.38 -15.14
C GLU A 379 20.11 -5.85 -14.92
N ILE A 380 19.60 -6.17 -13.72
CA ILE A 380 19.15 -7.52 -13.37
C ILE A 380 17.63 -7.47 -13.21
N PRO A 381 16.87 -8.00 -14.16
CA PRO A 381 15.42 -8.06 -14.05
C PRO A 381 15.01 -8.93 -12.84
N GLY A 382 13.81 -8.73 -12.34
CA GLY A 382 13.24 -9.54 -11.29
C GLY A 382 11.79 -9.86 -11.59
N ASP A 383 11.30 -10.95 -11.02
CA ASP A 383 9.91 -11.34 -11.16
C ASP A 383 9.01 -10.40 -10.34
N LEU A 384 7.99 -9.87 -10.99
CA LEU A 384 6.98 -9.01 -10.35
C LEU A 384 6.06 -9.80 -9.44
N PHE A 385 5.87 -11.07 -9.75
CA PHE A 385 4.92 -11.94 -9.06
C PHE A 385 5.60 -13.22 -8.58
N GLN A 386 5.20 -13.65 -7.38
CA GLN A 386 5.50 -14.97 -6.85
C GLN A 386 4.28 -15.87 -7.06
N THR A 387 4.45 -16.93 -7.84
CA THR A 387 3.38 -17.90 -8.07
C THR A 387 3.27 -18.87 -6.90
N VAL A 388 2.07 -19.02 -6.36
CA VAL A 388 1.74 -19.99 -5.30
C VAL A 388 0.75 -21.02 -5.83
N LYS A 389 0.84 -22.26 -5.37
CA LYS A 389 -0.04 -23.35 -5.82
C LYS A 389 -1.26 -23.44 -4.92
N LEU A 390 -2.43 -23.76 -5.55
CA LEU A 390 -3.69 -23.84 -4.84
C LEU A 390 -3.67 -24.88 -3.71
N GLU A 391 -3.05 -26.04 -3.95
CA GLU A 391 -3.00 -27.13 -2.96
C GLU A 391 -2.22 -26.71 -1.71
N GLU A 392 -1.08 -26.02 -1.89
CA GLU A 392 -0.21 -25.54 -0.82
C GLU A 392 -0.93 -24.52 0.04
N VAL A 393 -1.54 -23.51 -0.60
CA VAL A 393 -2.24 -22.44 0.14
C VAL A 393 -3.55 -22.90 0.77
N THR A 394 -4.25 -23.88 0.19
CA THR A 394 -5.50 -24.40 0.76
C THR A 394 -5.26 -25.10 2.09
N ALA A 395 -4.20 -25.89 2.21
CA ALA A 395 -3.83 -26.56 3.47
C ALA A 395 -3.49 -25.52 4.55
N GLN A 396 -2.65 -24.54 4.22
CA GLN A 396 -2.26 -23.45 5.12
C GLN A 396 -3.45 -22.54 5.50
N LEU A 397 -4.38 -22.30 4.57
CA LEU A 397 -5.58 -21.52 4.84
C LEU A 397 -6.45 -22.18 5.92
N THR A 398 -6.68 -23.47 5.83
CA THR A 398 -7.48 -24.21 6.83
C THR A 398 -6.86 -24.08 8.22
N GLU A 399 -5.54 -24.23 8.33
CA GLU A 399 -4.83 -24.03 9.60
C GLU A 399 -4.97 -22.58 10.11
N THR A 400 -4.78 -21.60 9.22
CA THR A 400 -4.87 -20.18 9.57
C THR A 400 -6.29 -19.80 10.02
N VAL A 401 -7.32 -20.27 9.32
CA VAL A 401 -8.73 -20.07 9.73
C VAL A 401 -8.96 -20.65 11.11
N ASN A 402 -8.59 -21.92 11.35
CA ASN A 402 -8.76 -22.56 12.65
C ASN A 402 -8.01 -21.82 13.77
N ARG A 403 -6.80 -21.36 13.52
CA ARG A 403 -6.04 -20.54 14.48
C ARG A 403 -6.78 -19.25 14.84
N GLN A 404 -7.35 -18.57 13.83
CA GLN A 404 -8.11 -17.33 14.04
C GLN A 404 -9.46 -17.56 14.74
N LEU A 405 -10.13 -18.68 14.49
CA LEU A 405 -11.36 -19.04 15.20
C LEU A 405 -11.10 -19.36 16.67
N ASN A 406 -9.99 -20.00 16.99
CA ASN A 406 -9.58 -20.38 18.33
C ASN A 406 -8.86 -19.25 19.10
N ALA A 407 -8.46 -18.17 18.43
CA ALA A 407 -7.83 -17.03 19.12
C ALA A 407 -8.80 -16.42 20.14
N SER A 408 -8.31 -16.23 21.37
CA SER A 408 -9.11 -15.64 22.46
C SER A 408 -9.71 -14.31 22.01
N LYS A 409 -10.98 -14.08 22.37
CA LYS A 409 -11.61 -12.76 22.18
C LYS A 409 -10.79 -11.77 23.00
N SER A 410 -10.15 -10.82 22.34
CA SER A 410 -9.37 -9.80 23.02
C SER A 410 -10.24 -8.99 23.98
N GLU A 411 -9.65 -8.66 25.09
CA GLU A 411 -10.15 -7.98 26.26
C GLU A 411 -11.21 -6.91 26.03
N SER A 412 -12.25 -6.96 26.83
CA SER A 412 -13.26 -5.92 27.00
C SER A 412 -12.65 -4.78 27.83
N GLY A 413 -12.23 -3.73 27.16
CA GLY A 413 -11.89 -2.43 27.75
C GLY A 413 -12.51 -1.34 26.89
N ASN A 414 -12.52 -0.09 27.35
CA ASN A 414 -12.93 1.10 26.59
C ASN A 414 -11.96 1.39 25.41
N LEU A 415 -11.58 0.34 24.67
CA LEU A 415 -10.63 0.43 23.58
C LEU A 415 -11.37 0.41 22.24
N PHE A 416 -11.03 1.37 21.40
CA PHE A 416 -11.52 1.44 20.04
C PHE A 416 -10.59 0.68 19.08
N TRP A 417 -11.15 0.13 18.01
CA TRP A 417 -10.36 -0.27 16.86
C TRP A 417 -10.03 0.95 16.01
N LEU A 418 -8.76 1.30 15.88
CA LEU A 418 -8.29 2.32 14.96
C LEU A 418 -8.07 1.70 13.58
N LEU A 419 -8.74 2.25 12.57
CA LEU A 419 -8.68 1.82 11.18
C LEU A 419 -8.04 2.88 10.30
N GLY A 420 -7.20 2.45 9.39
CA GLY A 420 -6.65 3.31 8.35
C GLY A 420 -7.66 3.59 7.23
N ARG A 421 -7.65 4.80 6.68
CA ARG A 421 -8.33 5.13 5.43
C ARG A 421 -7.40 5.86 4.47
N LYS A 422 -7.57 5.63 3.17
CA LYS A 422 -6.90 6.43 2.14
C LYS A 422 -7.71 7.71 1.91
N GLU A 423 -7.05 8.85 2.02
CA GLU A 423 -7.65 10.12 1.61
C GLU A 423 -7.57 10.27 0.09
N ALA A 424 -8.60 10.86 -0.51
CA ALA A 424 -8.67 11.04 -1.96
C ALA A 424 -7.59 11.99 -2.50
N ILE A 425 -7.10 12.91 -1.65
CA ILE A 425 -6.10 13.91 -1.96
C ILE A 425 -4.95 13.73 -0.98
N GLY A 426 -3.82 13.30 -1.47
CA GLY A 426 -2.62 13.10 -0.67
C GLY A 426 -1.53 12.56 -1.58
N VAL A 427 -1.02 13.41 -2.47
CA VAL A 427 0.13 13.05 -3.30
C VAL A 427 1.36 13.59 -2.60
N GLY A 428 2.14 12.66 -2.01
CA GLY A 428 3.50 12.96 -1.58
C GLY A 428 3.68 14.09 -0.56
N GLY A 429 2.67 14.38 0.28
CA GLY A 429 2.75 15.46 1.26
C GLY A 429 2.45 16.87 0.73
N PHE A 430 1.94 16.99 -0.50
CA PHE A 430 1.59 18.30 -1.09
C PHE A 430 0.31 18.92 -0.53
N PHE A 431 -0.58 18.09 -0.04
CA PHE A 431 -1.79 18.51 0.65
C PHE A 431 -1.79 17.83 2.00
N GLU A 432 -1.66 18.58 3.05
CA GLU A 432 -1.91 18.08 4.40
C GLU A 432 -3.41 17.92 4.54
N PRO A 433 -3.95 16.70 4.54
CA PRO A 433 -5.35 16.49 4.87
C PRO A 433 -5.55 16.94 6.32
N GLU A 434 -6.73 17.48 6.63
CA GLU A 434 -7.08 17.81 8.00
C GLU A 434 -6.87 16.61 8.90
N GLU A 435 -6.27 16.80 10.07
CA GLU A 435 -6.04 15.74 11.07
C GLU A 435 -7.39 15.38 11.73
N GLU A 436 -8.24 14.72 10.95
CA GLU A 436 -9.57 14.30 11.38
C GLU A 436 -9.61 12.82 11.77
N ILE A 437 -10.33 12.55 12.86
CA ILE A 437 -10.74 11.20 13.24
C ILE A 437 -12.23 11.01 13.01
N LEU A 438 -12.60 9.93 12.34
CA LEU A 438 -14.00 9.55 12.17
C LEU A 438 -14.44 8.73 13.36
N LEU A 439 -15.58 9.11 13.96
CA LEU A 439 -16.22 8.39 15.08
C LEU A 439 -17.69 8.12 14.75
N HIS A 440 -18.19 6.95 15.20
CA HIS A 440 -19.62 6.64 15.13
C HIS A 440 -20.41 7.59 16.06
N PRO A 441 -21.65 7.99 15.70
CA PRO A 441 -22.46 8.87 16.55
C PRO A 441 -22.61 8.39 18.00
N ASP A 442 -22.86 7.09 18.21
CA ASP A 442 -23.03 6.52 19.54
C ASP A 442 -21.73 6.56 20.35
N ASP A 443 -20.58 6.39 19.69
CA ASP A 443 -19.27 6.50 20.36
C ASP A 443 -18.92 7.94 20.67
N ALA A 444 -19.25 8.89 19.78
CA ALA A 444 -19.10 10.33 20.04
C ALA A 444 -19.93 10.73 21.25
N GLN A 445 -21.17 10.22 21.37
CA GLN A 445 -22.02 10.46 22.53
C GLN A 445 -21.41 9.90 23.82
N LYS A 446 -20.89 8.65 23.80
CA LYS A 446 -20.22 8.03 24.96
C LYS A 446 -19.00 8.81 25.42
N LEU A 447 -18.24 9.38 24.47
CA LEU A 447 -17.07 10.22 24.74
C LEU A 447 -17.41 11.66 25.11
N ALA A 448 -18.69 12.03 25.08
CA ALA A 448 -19.20 13.40 25.28
C ALA A 448 -18.52 14.42 24.36
N VAL A 449 -18.37 14.06 23.06
CA VAL A 449 -17.82 14.91 22.00
C VAL A 449 -18.82 15.10 20.86
N THR A 450 -18.68 16.22 20.17
CA THR A 450 -19.46 16.60 19.00
C THR A 450 -18.57 16.87 17.80
N GLU A 451 -19.19 17.09 16.64
CA GLU A 451 -18.49 17.49 15.41
C GLU A 451 -17.58 18.70 15.67
N GLY A 452 -16.31 18.59 15.30
CA GLY A 452 -15.33 19.66 15.44
C GLY A 452 -14.60 19.73 16.79
N ASP A 453 -15.03 18.99 17.81
CA ASP A 453 -14.31 18.86 19.09
C ASP A 453 -12.95 18.17 18.86
N PHE A 454 -12.06 18.27 19.84
CA PHE A 454 -10.76 17.59 19.81
C PHE A 454 -10.73 16.39 20.76
N VAL A 455 -10.14 15.31 20.25
CA VAL A 455 -9.85 14.11 21.06
C VAL A 455 -8.37 13.78 20.98
N LYS A 456 -7.87 13.17 22.05
CA LYS A 456 -6.58 12.48 22.05
C LYS A 456 -6.79 11.00 21.78
N VAL A 457 -5.90 10.45 20.96
CA VAL A 457 -5.85 9.04 20.60
C VAL A 457 -4.50 8.50 21.03
N LYS A 458 -4.49 7.46 21.83
CA LYS A 458 -3.29 6.82 22.35
C LYS A 458 -3.25 5.35 21.99
N SER A 459 -2.18 4.95 21.36
CA SER A 459 -1.80 3.56 21.16
C SER A 459 -0.64 3.17 22.09
N LYS A 460 -0.11 1.97 21.92
CA LYS A 460 1.13 1.54 22.61
C LYS A 460 2.37 2.31 22.13
N THR A 461 2.32 2.88 20.93
CA THR A 461 3.48 3.45 20.23
C THR A 461 3.48 4.97 20.20
N ALA A 462 2.31 5.61 20.20
CA ALA A 462 2.19 7.05 20.08
C ALA A 462 0.89 7.60 20.68
N GLU A 463 0.87 8.92 20.91
CA GLU A 463 -0.31 9.71 21.27
C GLU A 463 -0.41 10.89 20.31
N ARG A 464 -1.63 11.15 19.79
CA ARG A 464 -1.90 12.25 18.86
C ARG A 464 -3.27 12.87 19.14
N GLN A 465 -3.43 14.11 18.74
CA GLN A 465 -4.69 14.86 18.83
C GLN A 465 -5.34 14.94 17.45
N PHE A 466 -6.67 14.81 17.40
CA PHE A 466 -7.46 14.87 16.19
C PHE A 466 -8.73 15.71 16.39
N ARG A 467 -9.18 16.32 15.32
CA ARG A 467 -10.49 16.92 15.23
C ARG A 467 -11.55 15.84 14.96
N VAL A 468 -12.63 15.86 15.69
CA VAL A 468 -13.70 14.84 15.56
C VAL A 468 -14.57 15.14 14.36
N LYS A 469 -14.84 14.11 13.58
CA LYS A 469 -15.87 14.07 12.54
C LYS A 469 -16.83 12.94 12.86
N VAL A 470 -18.09 13.28 13.10
CA VAL A 470 -19.12 12.31 13.50
C VAL A 470 -19.81 11.74 12.26
N VAL A 471 -19.66 10.43 12.02
CA VAL A 471 -20.15 9.77 10.80
C VAL A 471 -20.60 8.32 11.06
N SER A 472 -21.63 7.88 10.36
CA SER A 472 -22.13 6.49 10.45
C SER A 472 -21.46 5.51 9.47
N ILE A 473 -20.33 5.89 8.87
CA ILE A 473 -19.60 4.99 7.94
C ILE A 473 -18.65 4.05 8.66
N VAL A 474 -18.23 4.39 9.88
CA VAL A 474 -17.47 3.50 10.78
C VAL A 474 -18.44 2.75 11.68
N ALA A 475 -18.11 1.52 12.06
CA ALA A 475 -18.93 0.77 12.99
C ALA A 475 -18.72 1.26 14.44
N GLU A 476 -19.69 1.03 15.32
CA GLU A 476 -19.56 1.29 16.76
C GLU A 476 -18.33 0.55 17.34
N GLY A 477 -17.60 1.21 18.22
CA GLY A 477 -16.34 0.73 18.78
C GLY A 477 -15.16 0.80 17.81
N THR A 478 -15.31 1.51 16.65
CA THR A 478 -14.24 1.75 15.70
C THR A 478 -14.04 3.24 15.45
N ALA A 479 -12.80 3.61 15.16
CA ALA A 479 -12.43 4.95 14.73
C ALA A 479 -11.57 4.87 13.47
N SER A 480 -11.51 5.93 12.66
CA SER A 480 -10.71 5.91 11.44
C SER A 480 -9.94 7.19 11.22
N VAL A 481 -8.67 7.06 10.83
CA VAL A 481 -7.76 8.18 10.52
C VAL A 481 -7.14 8.02 9.14
N GLY A 482 -6.77 9.12 8.51
CA GLY A 482 -6.07 9.13 7.23
C GLY A 482 -4.65 8.58 7.34
N VAL A 483 -4.33 7.49 6.64
CA VAL A 483 -2.97 6.90 6.65
C VAL A 483 -2.04 7.52 5.61
N ASN A 484 -2.55 8.36 4.73
CA ASN A 484 -1.73 9.20 3.85
C ASN A 484 -0.99 10.30 4.63
N VAL A 485 -1.53 10.69 5.79
CA VAL A 485 -0.80 11.47 6.80
C VAL A 485 0.17 10.51 7.48
N HIS A 486 1.40 10.50 7.01
CA HIS A 486 2.42 9.55 7.50
C HIS A 486 2.57 9.54 9.01
N GLN A 487 2.43 10.70 9.65
CA GLN A 487 2.48 10.83 11.10
C GLN A 487 1.40 10.00 11.81
N ASN A 488 0.21 9.79 11.20
CA ASN A 488 -0.85 8.98 11.79
C ASN A 488 -0.49 7.48 11.82
N ARG A 489 0.45 7.04 10.96
CA ARG A 489 0.95 5.66 10.97
C ARG A 489 1.65 5.29 12.27
N THR A 490 2.19 6.27 13.01
CA THR A 490 2.82 6.03 14.31
C THR A 490 1.85 5.49 15.37
N LEU A 491 0.55 5.68 15.18
CA LEU A 491 -0.49 5.13 16.07
C LEU A 491 -0.74 3.63 15.86
N PHE A 492 -0.36 3.08 14.72
CA PHE A 492 -0.61 1.69 14.40
C PHE A 492 0.49 0.77 14.91
N SER A 493 0.10 -0.41 15.34
CA SER A 493 1.06 -1.49 15.61
C SER A 493 1.73 -1.93 14.32
N VAL A 494 3.00 -2.28 14.43
CA VAL A 494 3.78 -2.82 13.32
C VAL A 494 4.21 -4.23 13.71
N GLU A 495 3.90 -5.18 12.85
CA GLU A 495 4.18 -6.60 13.05
C GLU A 495 4.95 -7.14 11.86
N VAL A 496 5.68 -8.24 12.07
CA VAL A 496 6.29 -9.00 10.97
C VAL A 496 5.44 -10.25 10.76
N ASP A 497 4.98 -10.46 9.54
CA ASP A 497 4.28 -11.68 9.17
C ASP A 497 5.27 -12.86 9.20
N PRO A 498 5.04 -13.87 10.05
CA PRO A 498 5.99 -14.97 10.20
C PRO A 498 6.08 -15.87 8.96
N GLY A 499 5.06 -15.85 8.11
CA GLY A 499 5.03 -16.67 6.89
C GLY A 499 5.77 -16.03 5.72
N SER A 500 5.58 -14.72 5.53
CA SER A 500 6.21 -13.97 4.44
C SER A 500 7.50 -13.24 4.86
N GLY A 501 7.71 -13.00 6.15
CA GLY A 501 8.78 -12.17 6.68
C GLY A 501 8.60 -10.67 6.41
N GLU A 502 7.42 -10.28 5.94
CA GLU A 502 7.08 -8.90 5.59
C GLU A 502 6.48 -8.15 6.77
N VAL A 503 6.65 -6.84 6.75
CA VAL A 503 6.01 -5.95 7.73
C VAL A 503 4.53 -5.80 7.39
N LYS A 504 3.66 -5.89 8.38
CA LYS A 504 2.23 -5.61 8.30
C LYS A 504 1.82 -4.59 9.35
N ILE A 505 0.84 -3.77 9.01
CA ILE A 505 0.27 -2.73 9.87
C ILE A 505 -1.22 -3.02 10.02
N PRO A 506 -1.61 -3.82 11.02
CA PRO A 506 -3.00 -4.23 11.23
C PRO A 506 -3.83 -3.12 11.88
N PRO A 507 -5.17 -3.26 11.91
CA PRO A 507 -6.02 -2.48 12.80
C PRO A 507 -5.49 -2.53 14.24
N THR A 508 -5.44 -1.37 14.90
CA THR A 508 -4.79 -1.26 16.21
C THR A 508 -5.79 -0.85 17.30
N LYS A 509 -5.65 -1.40 18.50
CA LYS A 509 -6.43 -0.98 19.65
C LYS A 509 -5.86 0.32 20.24
N VAL A 510 -6.74 1.30 20.45
CA VAL A 510 -6.41 2.63 20.98
C VAL A 510 -7.38 3.07 22.06
N GLU A 511 -6.88 3.91 22.95
CA GLU A 511 -7.71 4.69 23.87
C GLU A 511 -8.06 6.03 23.20
N ILE A 512 -9.30 6.50 23.40
CA ILE A 512 -9.77 7.79 22.90
C ILE A 512 -10.46 8.53 24.04
N TRP A 513 -10.09 9.79 24.24
CA TRP A 513 -10.75 10.66 25.23
C TRP A 513 -10.80 12.10 24.74
N ARG A 514 -11.77 12.84 25.26
CA ARG A 514 -11.96 14.26 24.98
C ARG A 514 -10.78 15.08 25.52
N VAL A 515 -10.32 16.05 24.74
CA VAL A 515 -9.39 17.08 25.23
C VAL A 515 -10.18 18.09 26.03
N SER A 516 -9.80 18.27 27.30
CA SER A 516 -10.37 19.35 28.12
C SER A 516 -9.99 20.70 27.49
N ALA A 517 -10.97 21.60 27.38
CA ALA A 517 -10.77 22.95 26.87
C ALA A 517 -9.80 23.74 27.74
#